data_a5c8c6c88b440812fa6f997f6c720198
#
_entry.id   a5c8c6c88b440812fa6f997f6c720198
#
_cell.length_a   1.000
_cell.length_b   1.000
_cell.length_c   1.000
_cell.angle_alpha   90.00
_cell.angle_beta   90.00
_cell.angle_gamma   90.00
#
_symmetry.space_group_name_H-M   'P 1'
#
loop_
_entity.id
_entity.type
_entity.pdbx_description
1 polymer ?
#
loop_
_entity_poly.entity_id
_entity_poly.type
_entity_poly.pdbx_seq_one_letter_code
_entity_poly.pdbx_strand_id
1 'polypeptide(L)'
;MLKYTPGTAFFDEMYLQSGESRPHYLGVQAYLDRLGAAEMQRRHALLDLAFRNQGITFTVYGDASGTERTFPFDPVPRVIPASEWKGVEAGLTQRVLALNAFLRDVYGPGEILKDGVVPRELVYTSSHFRREVHGIKVPLGLYTHIVGTDLIRDEKGEYLVLEDNLRSPSGVSYMLANRQAMTRIYPGMFEGQGVRPVQHYTAALLELLRSLSPRDREPTVVLLTPGMYNSAYFEHAYLAQQMGIELVEGRDLFVENGRVWMRTTAGRQQVDVIYRRIDDDFLDPLTFRPDSALGVPGLMEVYRQGRVAVANAVGAGVADDKAVYAYVPAMIEYYLNEKPLLNNVQTYLGSDPDHLEYMCANAQSMAIKAVGEAGGYGMLIGSAATSEECAAFMTTVRANPRNYIGQPLVALSRHGTFYPDSGQMEPAHVDLRPYILVGKEVTIIPGGLTRVALTRGSLVVNSSQGGGSKDTWVLEGDAPPVAPVNQPGASKEDKAASEAIAKVRAGLSEQDVQATPAARAVISKTQARNAVRINSSSTKPSAPLQETQVQEVQEAGRTAKPEQPAERRAISSAKTSPGRPSRPAPARKGGK
;
A
#
# COMPACT_ATOMS: atom_id res chain seq x y z
N MET A 1 7.81 -34.75 -8.38
CA MET A 1 7.22 -33.63 -9.13
C MET A 1 6.51 -32.71 -8.15
N LEU A 2 6.83 -31.43 -8.17
CA LEU A 2 6.13 -30.39 -7.40
C LEU A 2 4.94 -29.88 -8.21
N LYS A 3 3.88 -30.66 -8.28
CA LYS A 3 2.65 -30.36 -9.01
C LYS A 3 1.43 -30.55 -8.12
N TYR A 4 0.36 -29.84 -8.41
CA TYR A 4 -0.96 -30.04 -7.85
C TYR A 4 -1.99 -30.11 -8.97
N THR A 5 -3.18 -30.60 -8.67
CA THR A 5 -4.30 -30.62 -9.62
C THR A 5 -5.08 -29.32 -9.51
N PRO A 6 -5.20 -28.52 -10.58
CA PRO A 6 -6.01 -27.32 -10.56
C PRO A 6 -7.49 -27.68 -10.37
N GLY A 7 -8.20 -26.90 -9.55
CA GLY A 7 -9.66 -27.03 -9.44
C GLY A 7 -10.36 -26.33 -10.60
N THR A 8 -11.61 -26.69 -10.86
CA THR A 8 -12.43 -26.10 -11.95
C THR A 8 -13.15 -24.81 -11.56
N ALA A 9 -13.23 -24.50 -10.25
CA ALA A 9 -14.00 -23.37 -9.74
C ALA A 9 -13.27 -22.01 -9.80
N PHE A 10 -11.97 -22.02 -10.10
CA PHE A 10 -11.12 -20.83 -10.09
C PHE A 10 -10.19 -20.84 -11.30
N PHE A 11 -9.81 -19.66 -11.76
CA PHE A 11 -8.75 -19.56 -12.74
C PHE A 11 -7.41 -19.91 -12.08
N ASP A 12 -6.72 -20.90 -12.66
CA ASP A 12 -5.36 -21.27 -12.22
C ASP A 12 -4.33 -20.58 -13.11
N GLU A 13 -3.38 -19.88 -12.51
CA GLU A 13 -2.39 -19.10 -13.24
C GLU A 13 -1.21 -19.92 -13.76
N MET A 14 -0.93 -21.10 -13.17
CA MET A 14 0.15 -21.99 -13.58
C MET A 14 -0.29 -23.11 -14.53
N TYR A 15 -1.50 -23.63 -14.32
CA TYR A 15 -1.96 -24.82 -15.04
C TYR A 15 -3.24 -24.53 -15.84
N LEU A 16 -3.36 -25.25 -16.94
CA LEU A 16 -4.62 -25.38 -17.66
C LEU A 16 -5.54 -26.36 -16.91
N GLN A 17 -6.82 -26.35 -17.20
CA GLN A 17 -7.78 -27.28 -16.60
C GLN A 17 -7.42 -28.77 -16.92
N SER A 18 -6.69 -29.03 -18.02
CA SER A 18 -6.12 -30.33 -18.34
C SER A 18 -5.03 -30.80 -17.35
N GLY A 19 -4.53 -29.93 -16.46
CA GLY A 19 -3.39 -30.20 -15.58
C GLY A 19 -2.03 -29.97 -16.25
N GLU A 20 -2.00 -29.52 -17.50
CA GLU A 20 -0.77 -29.11 -18.18
C GLU A 20 -0.33 -27.71 -17.74
N SER A 21 0.99 -27.52 -17.61
CA SER A 21 1.53 -26.19 -17.33
C SER A 21 1.25 -25.23 -18.48
N ARG A 22 0.87 -23.99 -18.14
CA ARG A 22 0.73 -22.94 -19.15
C ARG A 22 2.09 -22.67 -19.83
N PRO A 23 2.12 -22.26 -21.11
CA PRO A 23 3.36 -22.11 -21.87
C PRO A 23 4.42 -21.25 -21.17
N HIS A 24 4.03 -20.15 -20.56
CA HIS A 24 4.94 -19.23 -19.85
C HIS A 24 5.46 -19.77 -18.51
N TYR A 25 4.94 -20.90 -18.01
CA TYR A 25 5.44 -21.60 -16.82
C TYR A 25 6.31 -22.82 -17.10
N LEU A 26 6.45 -23.26 -18.36
CA LEU A 26 7.18 -24.49 -18.69
C LEU A 26 8.61 -24.48 -18.17
N GLY A 27 9.31 -23.35 -18.28
CA GLY A 27 10.69 -23.21 -17.78
C GLY A 27 10.78 -23.27 -16.25
N VAL A 28 9.89 -22.55 -15.55
CA VAL A 28 9.79 -22.57 -14.09
C VAL A 28 9.42 -23.98 -13.60
N GLN A 29 8.44 -24.64 -14.21
CA GLN A 29 8.04 -26.00 -13.84
C GLN A 29 9.19 -26.99 -14.02
N ALA A 30 9.88 -26.93 -15.15
CA ALA A 30 11.03 -27.81 -15.40
C ALA A 30 12.17 -27.58 -14.38
N TYR A 31 12.37 -26.35 -13.94
CA TYR A 31 13.34 -26.04 -12.88
C TYR A 31 12.90 -26.59 -11.53
N LEU A 32 11.65 -26.39 -11.12
CA LEU A 32 11.08 -26.88 -9.87
C LEU A 32 11.10 -28.43 -9.81
N ASP A 33 10.78 -29.10 -10.90
CA ASP A 33 10.80 -30.57 -10.97
C ASP A 33 12.22 -31.14 -10.79
N ARG A 34 13.25 -30.47 -11.33
CA ARG A 34 14.65 -30.88 -11.12
C ARG A 34 15.13 -30.60 -9.71
N LEU A 35 14.72 -29.47 -9.14
CA LEU A 35 15.12 -29.09 -7.79
C LEU A 35 14.61 -30.08 -6.74
N GLY A 36 13.35 -30.49 -6.87
CA GLY A 36 12.69 -31.40 -5.95
C GLY A 36 12.34 -30.79 -4.59
N ALA A 37 11.49 -31.47 -3.83
CA ALA A 37 10.93 -30.95 -2.60
C ALA A 37 11.98 -30.65 -1.50
N ALA A 38 12.96 -31.53 -1.33
CA ALA A 38 13.97 -31.38 -0.28
C ALA A 38 14.84 -30.13 -0.49
N GLU A 39 15.26 -29.88 -1.74
CA GLU A 39 16.05 -28.69 -2.06
C GLU A 39 15.19 -27.42 -2.02
N MET A 40 13.92 -27.51 -2.39
CA MET A 40 12.97 -26.39 -2.19
C MET A 40 12.82 -26.03 -0.71
N GLN A 41 12.65 -27.00 0.18
CA GLN A 41 12.60 -26.75 1.64
C GLN A 41 13.89 -26.10 2.14
N ARG A 42 15.06 -26.59 1.69
CA ARG A 42 16.35 -26.03 2.05
C ARG A 42 16.46 -24.55 1.60
N ARG A 43 16.11 -24.25 0.36
CA ARG A 43 16.18 -22.89 -0.19
C ARG A 43 15.13 -21.97 0.40
N HIS A 44 13.95 -22.47 0.75
CA HIS A 44 12.96 -21.71 1.48
C HIS A 44 13.51 -21.26 2.86
N ALA A 45 14.17 -22.15 3.58
CA ALA A 45 14.82 -21.80 4.85
C ALA A 45 15.94 -20.74 4.67
N LEU A 46 16.66 -20.75 3.53
CA LEU A 46 17.65 -19.72 3.19
C LEU A 46 16.99 -18.36 2.89
N LEU A 47 15.82 -18.35 2.24
CA LEU A 47 15.02 -17.15 2.01
C LEU A 47 14.58 -16.51 3.34
N ASP A 48 14.02 -17.31 4.26
CA ASP A 48 13.60 -16.85 5.58
C ASP A 48 14.78 -16.25 6.36
N LEU A 49 15.93 -16.92 6.31
CA LEU A 49 17.15 -16.41 6.93
C LEU A 49 17.63 -15.11 6.29
N ALA A 50 17.59 -15.02 4.96
CA ALA A 50 17.98 -13.82 4.24
C ALA A 50 17.09 -12.62 4.58
N PHE A 51 15.76 -12.82 4.62
CA PHE A 51 14.80 -11.79 5.00
C PHE A 51 14.99 -11.31 6.43
N ARG A 52 15.18 -12.27 7.37
CA ARG A 52 15.47 -11.94 8.77
C ARG A 52 16.76 -11.13 8.93
N ASN A 53 17.85 -11.56 8.27
CA ASN A 53 19.15 -10.88 8.37
C ASN A 53 19.15 -9.49 7.69
N GLN A 54 18.27 -9.25 6.73
CA GLN A 54 18.12 -7.95 6.07
C GLN A 54 17.09 -7.06 6.76
N GLY A 55 16.43 -7.54 7.84
CA GLY A 55 15.39 -6.79 8.52
C GLY A 55 14.18 -6.52 7.63
N ILE A 56 13.86 -7.43 6.70
CA ILE A 56 12.66 -7.33 5.85
C ILE A 56 11.47 -7.79 6.67
N THR A 57 10.91 -6.85 7.41
CA THR A 57 9.91 -7.11 8.43
C THR A 57 8.64 -6.32 8.15
N PHE A 58 7.58 -6.72 8.81
CA PHE A 58 6.29 -6.07 8.76
C PHE A 58 5.67 -6.09 10.16
N THR A 59 5.20 -4.94 10.62
CA THR A 59 4.53 -4.84 11.92
C THR A 59 3.03 -5.02 11.75
N VAL A 60 2.44 -5.98 12.48
CA VAL A 60 1.00 -6.22 12.49
C VAL A 60 0.38 -5.37 13.60
N TYR A 61 -0.50 -4.44 13.25
CA TYR A 61 -1.26 -3.68 14.25
C TYR A 61 -2.29 -4.59 14.94
N GLY A 62 -2.37 -4.50 16.27
CA GLY A 62 -3.38 -5.22 17.05
C GLY A 62 -2.87 -6.47 17.76
N ASP A 63 -1.65 -6.89 17.53
CA ASP A 63 -0.98 -7.86 18.38
C ASP A 63 -0.41 -7.12 19.61
N ALA A 64 -0.92 -7.45 20.81
CA ALA A 64 -0.51 -6.82 22.07
C ALA A 64 0.99 -6.96 22.37
N SER A 65 1.69 -7.84 21.64
CA SER A 65 3.13 -8.06 21.74
C SER A 65 3.94 -7.13 20.84
N GLY A 66 3.33 -6.35 19.92
CA GLY A 66 4.02 -5.44 19.02
C GLY A 66 5.11 -6.11 18.18
N THR A 67 4.99 -7.41 17.92
CA THR A 67 6.05 -8.21 17.34
C THR A 67 6.20 -7.90 15.86
N GLU A 68 7.34 -7.36 15.52
CA GLU A 68 7.86 -7.27 14.18
C GLU A 68 8.09 -8.69 13.62
N ARG A 69 7.44 -9.03 12.51
CA ARG A 69 7.53 -10.37 11.88
C ARG A 69 8.27 -10.26 10.56
N THR A 70 9.08 -11.26 10.25
CA THR A 70 9.63 -11.42 8.91
C THR A 70 8.50 -11.46 7.89
N PHE A 71 8.62 -10.69 6.80
CA PHE A 71 7.61 -10.66 5.75
C PHE A 71 7.53 -12.02 5.06
N PRO A 72 6.37 -12.73 5.05
CA PRO A 72 6.29 -14.06 4.50
C PRO A 72 6.44 -14.05 2.97
N PHE A 73 7.26 -14.96 2.45
CA PHE A 73 7.57 -15.02 1.04
C PHE A 73 7.54 -16.45 0.50
N ASP A 74 6.82 -16.67 -0.59
CA ASP A 74 6.78 -17.92 -1.33
C ASP A 74 7.71 -17.89 -2.54
N PRO A 75 8.59 -18.90 -2.72
CA PRO A 75 9.61 -18.89 -3.76
C PRO A 75 9.12 -19.26 -5.17
N VAL A 76 7.85 -19.61 -5.34
CA VAL A 76 7.29 -19.90 -6.67
C VAL A 76 6.84 -18.61 -7.33
N PRO A 77 7.54 -18.11 -8.37
CA PRO A 77 7.26 -16.82 -8.95
C PRO A 77 5.93 -16.81 -9.71
N ARG A 78 5.21 -15.69 -9.65
CA ARG A 78 4.08 -15.45 -10.54
C ARG A 78 4.59 -14.89 -11.85
N VAL A 79 4.28 -15.59 -12.95
CA VAL A 79 4.78 -15.24 -14.29
C VAL A 79 3.64 -14.67 -15.13
N ILE A 80 3.87 -13.50 -15.72
CA ILE A 80 2.91 -12.79 -16.58
C ILE A 80 3.55 -12.62 -17.97
N PRO A 81 2.94 -13.13 -19.05
CA PRO A 81 3.46 -13.00 -20.40
C PRO A 81 3.37 -11.55 -20.90
N ALA A 82 4.20 -11.20 -21.90
CA ALA A 82 4.31 -9.85 -22.42
C ALA A 82 2.98 -9.29 -22.97
N SER A 83 2.20 -10.12 -23.66
CA SER A 83 0.91 -9.70 -24.24
C SER A 83 -0.12 -9.33 -23.16
N GLU A 84 -0.20 -10.11 -22.07
CA GLU A 84 -1.08 -9.77 -20.95
C GLU A 84 -0.62 -8.49 -20.26
N TRP A 85 0.69 -8.37 -19.99
CA TRP A 85 1.22 -7.21 -19.33
C TRP A 85 1.01 -5.92 -20.12
N LYS A 86 1.10 -5.97 -21.44
CA LYS A 86 0.83 -4.82 -22.31
C LYS A 86 -0.60 -4.30 -22.14
N GLY A 87 -1.57 -5.18 -21.96
CA GLY A 87 -2.96 -4.81 -21.66
C GLY A 87 -3.08 -4.11 -20.30
N VAL A 88 -2.40 -4.66 -19.28
CA VAL A 88 -2.34 -4.06 -17.94
C VAL A 88 -1.68 -2.68 -17.98
N GLU A 89 -0.52 -2.53 -18.66
CA GLU A 89 0.16 -1.24 -18.83
C GLU A 89 -0.73 -0.18 -19.48
N ALA A 90 -1.41 -0.53 -20.57
CA ALA A 90 -2.31 0.38 -21.27
C ALA A 90 -3.48 0.82 -20.38
N GLY A 91 -4.14 -0.12 -19.71
CA GLY A 91 -5.28 0.17 -18.85
C GLY A 91 -4.91 0.98 -17.60
N LEU A 92 -3.78 0.70 -16.98
CA LEU A 92 -3.28 1.47 -15.84
C LEU A 92 -2.85 2.89 -16.26
N THR A 93 -2.22 3.04 -17.42
CA THR A 93 -1.88 4.37 -17.97
C THR A 93 -3.13 5.21 -18.17
N GLN A 94 -4.14 4.66 -18.85
CA GLN A 94 -5.42 5.34 -19.06
C GLN A 94 -6.03 5.76 -17.71
N ARG A 95 -6.06 4.86 -16.75
CA ARG A 95 -6.67 5.06 -15.44
C ARG A 95 -6.01 6.18 -14.65
N VAL A 96 -4.68 6.20 -14.55
CA VAL A 96 -3.98 7.23 -13.76
C VAL A 96 -4.06 8.62 -14.39
N LEU A 97 -4.18 8.71 -15.71
CA LEU A 97 -4.42 9.97 -16.42
C LEU A 97 -5.80 10.53 -16.08
N ALA A 98 -6.85 9.69 -16.10
CA ALA A 98 -8.20 10.08 -15.74
C ALA A 98 -8.29 10.49 -14.25
N LEU A 99 -7.65 9.76 -13.33
CA LEU A 99 -7.61 10.08 -11.90
C LEU A 99 -6.90 11.41 -11.63
N ASN A 100 -5.79 11.70 -12.29
CA ASN A 100 -5.14 13.01 -12.19
C ASN A 100 -5.97 14.15 -12.80
N ALA A 101 -6.68 13.89 -13.90
CA ALA A 101 -7.62 14.86 -14.47
C ALA A 101 -8.78 15.15 -13.50
N PHE A 102 -9.34 14.12 -12.87
CA PHE A 102 -10.35 14.25 -11.82
C PHE A 102 -9.86 15.09 -10.65
N LEU A 103 -8.69 14.78 -10.08
CA LEU A 103 -8.12 15.52 -8.96
C LEU A 103 -7.89 17.00 -9.31
N ARG A 104 -7.36 17.28 -10.49
CA ARG A 104 -7.18 18.65 -10.98
C ARG A 104 -8.50 19.38 -11.14
N ASP A 105 -9.54 18.69 -11.57
CA ASP A 105 -10.87 19.28 -11.79
C ASP A 105 -11.56 19.57 -10.44
N VAL A 106 -11.60 18.64 -9.51
CA VAL A 106 -12.30 18.83 -8.22
C VAL A 106 -11.65 19.86 -7.30
N TYR A 107 -10.34 20.09 -7.44
CA TYR A 107 -9.63 21.18 -6.76
C TYR A 107 -9.50 22.46 -7.60
N GLY A 108 -10.13 22.50 -8.76
CA GLY A 108 -10.18 23.60 -9.70
C GLY A 108 -11.62 23.95 -10.08
N PRO A 109 -11.98 23.85 -11.36
CA PRO A 109 -13.30 24.27 -11.85
C PRO A 109 -14.46 23.36 -11.41
N GLY A 110 -14.23 22.08 -11.14
CA GLY A 110 -15.25 21.12 -10.71
C GLY A 110 -16.28 20.79 -11.79
N GLU A 111 -15.88 20.71 -13.04
CA GLU A 111 -16.81 20.52 -14.18
C GLU A 111 -17.52 19.17 -14.11
N ILE A 112 -16.81 18.07 -13.80
CA ILE A 112 -17.42 16.74 -13.67
C ILE A 112 -18.51 16.70 -12.60
N LEU A 113 -18.35 17.51 -11.53
CA LEU A 113 -19.33 17.63 -10.45
C LEU A 113 -20.53 18.51 -10.87
N LYS A 114 -20.30 19.54 -11.70
CA LYS A 114 -21.35 20.41 -12.26
C LYS A 114 -22.21 19.65 -13.25
N ASP A 115 -21.59 18.83 -14.08
CA ASP A 115 -22.23 17.98 -15.07
C ASP A 115 -22.94 16.76 -14.46
N GLY A 116 -22.74 16.52 -13.14
CA GLY A 116 -23.43 15.46 -12.41
C GLY A 116 -22.92 14.05 -12.71
N VAL A 117 -21.78 13.90 -13.39
CA VAL A 117 -21.17 12.58 -13.66
C VAL A 117 -20.68 11.93 -12.37
N VAL A 118 -20.10 12.72 -11.48
CA VAL A 118 -19.76 12.31 -10.09
C VAL A 118 -20.60 13.15 -9.13
N PRO A 119 -21.33 12.54 -8.19
CA PRO A 119 -22.11 13.28 -7.21
C PRO A 119 -21.24 14.19 -6.34
N ARG A 120 -21.63 15.46 -6.21
CA ARG A 120 -20.90 16.47 -5.41
C ARG A 120 -20.74 16.06 -3.96
N GLU A 121 -21.81 15.51 -3.39
CA GLU A 121 -21.85 15.04 -2.00
C GLU A 121 -20.79 13.98 -1.77
N LEU A 122 -20.57 13.10 -2.73
CA LEU A 122 -19.59 12.02 -2.62
C LEU A 122 -18.16 12.57 -2.44
N VAL A 123 -17.83 13.65 -3.12
CA VAL A 123 -16.51 14.29 -3.06
C VAL A 123 -16.39 15.17 -1.82
N TYR A 124 -17.33 16.10 -1.63
CA TYR A 124 -17.22 17.11 -0.58
C TYR A 124 -17.46 16.60 0.84
N THR A 125 -18.08 15.44 1.00
CA THR A 125 -18.24 14.76 2.30
C THR A 125 -17.16 13.71 2.55
N SER A 126 -16.26 13.47 1.60
CA SER A 126 -15.12 12.58 1.82
C SER A 126 -14.20 13.18 2.90
N SER A 127 -13.81 12.35 3.88
CA SER A 127 -12.84 12.73 4.91
C SER A 127 -11.47 13.10 4.34
N HIS A 128 -11.21 12.74 3.09
CA HIS A 128 -9.96 13.00 2.39
C HIS A 128 -10.01 14.24 1.48
N PHE A 129 -11.17 14.87 1.33
CA PHE A 129 -11.26 16.13 0.59
C PHE A 129 -10.65 17.27 1.41
N ARG A 130 -9.68 17.99 0.84
CA ARG A 130 -8.94 19.08 1.51
C ARG A 130 -9.26 20.42 0.88
N ARG A 131 -10.12 21.22 1.53
CA ARG A 131 -10.47 22.58 1.07
C ARG A 131 -9.23 23.47 0.92
N GLU A 132 -8.26 23.24 1.77
CA GLU A 132 -7.02 24.01 1.92
C GLU A 132 -6.14 23.97 0.67
N VAL A 133 -6.34 22.97 -0.20
CA VAL A 133 -5.57 22.86 -1.45
C VAL A 133 -6.31 23.38 -2.67
N HIS A 134 -7.54 23.85 -2.52
CA HIS A 134 -8.28 24.42 -3.65
C HIS A 134 -7.51 25.60 -4.26
N GLY A 135 -7.30 25.55 -5.58
CA GLY A 135 -6.59 26.58 -6.33
C GLY A 135 -5.06 26.56 -6.19
N ILE A 136 -4.48 25.61 -5.44
CA ILE A 136 -3.02 25.45 -5.40
C ILE A 136 -2.54 24.90 -6.75
N LYS A 137 -1.48 25.50 -7.29
CA LYS A 137 -0.81 25.01 -8.48
C LYS A 137 0.19 23.92 -8.08
N VAL A 138 -0.20 22.66 -8.28
CA VAL A 138 0.68 21.51 -8.03
C VAL A 138 1.71 21.34 -9.18
N PRO A 139 2.91 20.79 -8.92
CA PRO A 139 3.91 20.54 -9.94
C PRO A 139 3.34 19.70 -11.09
N LEU A 140 3.67 20.03 -12.32
CA LEU A 140 3.19 19.39 -13.55
C LEU A 140 1.65 19.35 -13.70
N GLY A 141 0.87 19.96 -12.80
CA GLY A 141 -0.59 19.82 -12.73
C GLY A 141 -1.04 18.42 -12.31
N LEU A 142 -0.17 17.64 -11.66
CA LEU A 142 -0.41 16.28 -11.20
C LEU A 142 -0.53 16.22 -9.68
N TYR A 143 -1.55 15.53 -9.19
CA TYR A 143 -1.77 15.33 -7.73
C TYR A 143 -1.19 14.01 -7.25
N THR A 144 -1.17 12.99 -8.10
CA THR A 144 -0.64 11.68 -7.74
C THR A 144 0.49 11.30 -8.68
N HIS A 145 1.66 11.07 -8.10
CA HIS A 145 2.91 10.75 -8.78
C HIS A 145 3.32 9.29 -8.59
N ILE A 146 2.96 8.71 -7.44
CA ILE A 146 3.23 7.32 -7.08
C ILE A 146 1.88 6.65 -6.84
N VAL A 147 1.56 5.64 -7.62
CA VAL A 147 0.28 4.92 -7.57
C VAL A 147 0.51 3.43 -7.41
N GLY A 148 -0.31 2.79 -6.58
CA GLY A 148 -0.42 1.34 -6.48
C GLY A 148 -1.87 0.93 -6.71
N THR A 149 -2.18 0.31 -7.83
CA THR A 149 -3.52 -0.17 -8.15
C THR A 149 -3.62 -1.66 -7.86
N ASP A 150 -4.59 -2.07 -7.05
CA ASP A 150 -4.79 -3.48 -6.75
C ASP A 150 -5.61 -4.15 -7.83
N LEU A 151 -5.02 -5.16 -8.46
CA LEU A 151 -5.62 -5.97 -9.52
C LEU A 151 -5.89 -7.38 -9.02
N ILE A 152 -7.04 -7.91 -9.40
CA ILE A 152 -7.38 -9.32 -9.22
C ILE A 152 -7.65 -9.95 -10.58
N ARG A 153 -7.62 -11.28 -10.66
CA ARG A 153 -8.14 -12.03 -11.82
C ARG A 153 -9.38 -12.79 -11.40
N ASP A 154 -10.40 -12.71 -12.22
CA ASP A 154 -11.66 -13.44 -12.02
C ASP A 154 -11.55 -14.90 -12.48
N GLU A 155 -12.65 -15.63 -12.42
CA GLU A 155 -12.75 -17.03 -12.85
C GLU A 155 -12.50 -17.25 -14.36
N LYS A 156 -12.60 -16.18 -15.18
CA LYS A 156 -12.29 -16.22 -16.62
C LYS A 156 -10.82 -15.88 -16.89
N GLY A 157 -10.10 -15.41 -15.88
CA GLY A 157 -8.72 -14.95 -16.00
C GLY A 157 -8.59 -13.50 -16.45
N GLU A 158 -9.67 -12.71 -16.44
CA GLU A 158 -9.64 -11.30 -16.77
C GLU A 158 -9.14 -10.48 -15.57
N TYR A 159 -8.32 -9.45 -15.84
CA TYR A 159 -7.88 -8.53 -14.81
C TYR A 159 -8.97 -7.51 -14.50
N LEU A 160 -9.29 -7.38 -13.21
CA LEU A 160 -10.21 -6.38 -12.68
C LEU A 160 -9.48 -5.51 -11.68
N VAL A 161 -9.79 -4.22 -11.66
CA VAL A 161 -9.30 -3.31 -10.62
C VAL A 161 -10.13 -3.50 -9.36
N LEU A 162 -9.48 -3.70 -8.23
CA LEU A 162 -10.12 -3.85 -6.91
C LEU A 162 -10.17 -2.52 -6.15
N GLU A 163 -9.06 -1.77 -6.17
CA GLU A 163 -8.94 -0.43 -5.57
C GLU A 163 -7.74 0.33 -6.14
N ASP A 164 -7.74 1.65 -6.00
CA ASP A 164 -6.62 2.52 -6.30
C ASP A 164 -6.04 3.10 -5.01
N ASN A 165 -4.71 3.04 -4.87
CA ASN A 165 -3.98 3.62 -3.75
C ASN A 165 -3.15 4.80 -4.27
N LEU A 166 -3.58 6.04 -3.95
CA LEU A 166 -3.08 7.29 -4.52
C LEU A 166 -2.45 8.23 -3.50
N ARG A 167 -2.64 7.99 -2.20
CA ARG A 167 -2.03 8.77 -1.12
C ARG A 167 -0.57 8.36 -0.86
N SER A 168 -0.40 7.17 -0.35
CA SER A 168 0.91 6.62 0.07
C SER A 168 0.95 5.11 -0.17
N PRO A 169 0.93 4.65 -1.45
CA PRO A 169 0.97 3.22 -1.73
C PRO A 169 2.21 2.58 -1.13
N SER A 170 2.04 1.41 -0.54
CA SER A 170 3.11 0.63 0.10
C SER A 170 3.30 -0.72 -0.57
N GLY A 171 4.47 -1.33 -0.34
CA GLY A 171 4.78 -2.68 -0.78
C GLY A 171 5.82 -2.79 -1.88
N VAL A 172 6.26 -1.69 -2.49
CA VAL A 172 7.27 -1.72 -3.56
C VAL A 172 8.63 -2.18 -3.05
N SER A 173 8.99 -1.87 -1.81
CA SER A 173 10.21 -2.38 -1.17
C SER A 173 10.22 -3.90 -1.09
N TYR A 174 9.07 -4.51 -0.80
CA TYR A 174 8.95 -5.98 -0.77
C TYR A 174 9.05 -6.59 -2.16
N MET A 175 8.46 -5.96 -3.20
CA MET A 175 8.66 -6.38 -4.60
C MET A 175 10.15 -6.40 -4.96
N LEU A 176 10.89 -5.35 -4.64
CA LEU A 176 12.33 -5.23 -4.92
C LEU A 176 13.14 -6.23 -4.10
N ALA A 177 12.82 -6.40 -2.82
CA ALA A 177 13.47 -7.35 -1.93
C ALA A 177 13.21 -8.81 -2.35
N ASN A 178 11.98 -9.13 -2.75
CA ASN A 178 11.60 -10.44 -3.29
C ASN A 178 12.45 -10.78 -4.52
N ARG A 179 12.55 -9.87 -5.51
CA ARG A 179 13.37 -10.04 -6.71
C ARG A 179 14.85 -10.21 -6.35
N GLN A 180 15.37 -9.42 -5.42
CA GLN A 180 16.77 -9.52 -4.99
C GLN A 180 17.04 -10.87 -4.29
N ALA A 181 16.14 -11.35 -3.46
CA ALA A 181 16.28 -12.64 -2.81
C ALA A 181 16.19 -13.81 -3.81
N MET A 182 15.23 -13.74 -4.75
CA MET A 182 15.08 -14.74 -5.79
C MET A 182 16.29 -14.84 -6.69
N THR A 183 16.85 -13.72 -7.17
CA THR A 183 18.06 -13.73 -8.01
C THR A 183 19.27 -14.28 -7.28
N ARG A 184 19.30 -14.18 -5.96
CA ARG A 184 20.42 -14.64 -5.11
C ARG A 184 20.33 -16.14 -4.78
N ILE A 185 19.12 -16.65 -4.55
CA ILE A 185 18.89 -18.02 -4.04
C ILE A 185 18.47 -18.99 -5.16
N TYR A 186 17.82 -18.47 -6.20
CA TYR A 186 17.38 -19.24 -7.37
C TYR A 186 17.91 -18.68 -8.69
N PRO A 187 19.23 -18.36 -8.85
CA PRO A 187 19.74 -17.72 -10.05
C PRO A 187 19.45 -18.51 -11.32
N GLY A 188 19.59 -19.83 -11.28
CA GLY A 188 19.30 -20.70 -12.42
C GLY A 188 17.82 -20.78 -12.83
N MET A 189 16.91 -20.27 -11.99
CA MET A 189 15.47 -20.18 -12.37
C MET A 189 15.23 -19.04 -13.38
N PHE A 190 16.08 -18.00 -13.37
CA PHE A 190 15.99 -16.86 -14.29
C PHE A 190 16.61 -17.12 -15.66
N GLU A 191 17.50 -18.13 -15.75
CA GLU A 191 18.22 -18.42 -16.99
C GLU A 191 17.26 -18.75 -18.12
N GLY A 192 17.35 -17.98 -19.21
CA GLY A 192 16.53 -18.18 -20.41
C GLY A 192 15.06 -17.82 -20.29
N GLN A 193 14.61 -17.23 -19.17
CA GLN A 193 13.19 -16.88 -18.98
C GLN A 193 12.82 -15.53 -19.59
N GLY A 194 13.75 -14.63 -19.88
CA GLY A 194 13.45 -13.30 -20.40
C GLY A 194 12.64 -12.45 -19.41
N VAL A 195 13.01 -12.48 -18.12
CA VAL A 195 12.33 -11.72 -17.07
C VAL A 195 12.74 -10.27 -17.11
N ARG A 196 11.80 -9.34 -17.28
CA ARG A 196 12.05 -7.90 -17.29
C ARG A 196 12.54 -7.43 -15.92
N PRO A 197 13.54 -6.51 -15.87
CA PRO A 197 14.11 -6.01 -14.62
C PRO A 197 13.16 -5.03 -13.90
N VAL A 198 13.17 -5.03 -12.56
CA VAL A 198 12.41 -4.10 -11.72
C VAL A 198 13.30 -3.17 -10.88
N GLN A 199 14.60 -3.43 -10.83
CA GLN A 199 15.56 -2.74 -9.96
C GLN A 199 15.73 -1.25 -10.27
N HIS A 200 15.36 -0.81 -11.48
CA HIS A 200 15.41 0.58 -11.90
C HIS A 200 14.34 1.47 -11.23
N TYR A 201 13.38 0.89 -10.50
CA TYR A 201 12.29 1.62 -9.85
C TYR A 201 12.79 2.80 -9.00
N THR A 202 13.76 2.56 -8.12
CA THR A 202 14.23 3.60 -7.19
C THR A 202 14.95 4.75 -7.89
N ALA A 203 15.67 4.46 -8.98
CA ALA A 203 16.27 5.49 -9.82
C ALA A 203 15.19 6.30 -10.56
N ALA A 204 14.19 5.63 -11.15
CA ALA A 204 13.07 6.28 -11.82
C ALA A 204 12.24 7.13 -10.84
N LEU A 205 12.00 6.64 -9.62
CA LEU A 205 11.32 7.39 -8.57
C LEU A 205 12.11 8.65 -8.17
N LEU A 206 13.43 8.55 -7.98
CA LEU A 206 14.25 9.71 -7.64
C LEU A 206 14.24 10.75 -8.76
N GLU A 207 14.35 10.32 -10.00
CA GLU A 207 14.29 11.21 -11.17
C GLU A 207 12.92 11.91 -11.25
N LEU A 208 11.84 11.16 -11.07
CA LEU A 208 10.49 11.72 -10.97
C LEU A 208 10.42 12.79 -9.87
N LEU A 209 10.84 12.47 -8.64
CA LEU A 209 10.80 13.40 -7.51
C LEU A 209 11.63 14.66 -7.80
N ARG A 210 12.82 14.53 -8.37
CA ARG A 210 13.66 15.67 -8.79
C ARG A 210 12.95 16.55 -9.81
N SER A 211 12.21 15.95 -10.74
CA SER A 211 11.45 16.69 -11.78
C SER A 211 10.34 17.57 -11.24
N LEU A 212 9.90 17.33 -9.98
CA LEU A 212 8.87 18.12 -9.31
C LEU A 212 9.42 19.38 -8.63
N SER A 213 10.75 19.56 -8.61
CA SER A 213 11.37 20.69 -7.94
C SER A 213 10.89 22.03 -8.50
N PRO A 214 10.55 22.99 -7.61
CA PRO A 214 10.25 24.35 -8.05
C PRO A 214 11.50 25.15 -8.43
N ARG A 215 12.68 24.56 -8.39
CA ARG A 215 13.96 25.24 -8.67
C ARG A 215 14.73 24.58 -9.82
N ASP A 216 15.43 25.40 -10.60
CA ASP A 216 16.21 24.97 -11.77
C ASP A 216 17.63 24.44 -11.44
N ARG A 217 17.92 24.15 -10.18
CA ARG A 217 19.18 23.57 -9.73
C ARG A 217 18.96 22.18 -9.17
N GLU A 218 20.06 21.43 -8.95
CA GLU A 218 19.99 20.10 -8.30
C GLU A 218 19.17 20.20 -7.00
N PRO A 219 18.02 19.53 -6.92
CA PRO A 219 17.10 19.67 -5.81
C PRO A 219 17.49 18.79 -4.62
N THR A 220 17.23 19.29 -3.43
CA THR A 220 17.23 18.46 -2.23
C THR A 220 15.88 17.76 -2.09
N VAL A 221 15.90 16.44 -2.24
CA VAL A 221 14.75 15.56 -2.05
C VAL A 221 14.90 14.87 -0.70
N VAL A 222 13.83 14.82 0.09
CA VAL A 222 13.78 14.07 1.36
C VAL A 222 12.58 13.13 1.40
N LEU A 223 12.68 12.03 2.14
CA LEU A 223 11.55 11.15 2.45
C LEU A 223 11.07 11.45 3.87
N LEU A 224 9.86 11.98 4.01
CA LEU A 224 9.24 12.31 5.29
C LEU A 224 8.46 11.11 5.83
N THR A 225 8.93 10.55 6.95
CA THR A 225 8.35 9.41 7.65
C THR A 225 7.68 9.82 8.95
N PRO A 226 6.60 9.14 9.39
CA PRO A 226 6.06 9.29 10.74
C PRO A 226 6.92 8.62 11.82
N GLY A 227 8.00 7.92 11.43
CA GLY A 227 8.93 7.29 12.36
C GLY A 227 8.78 5.75 12.45
N MET A 228 9.58 5.18 13.34
CA MET A 228 9.81 3.73 13.45
C MET A 228 8.58 2.91 13.89
N TYR A 229 7.57 3.55 14.46
CA TYR A 229 6.34 2.86 14.89
C TYR A 229 5.34 2.64 13.74
N ASN A 230 5.61 3.19 12.55
CA ASN A 230 4.77 2.95 11.38
C ASN A 230 5.04 1.55 10.81
N SER A 231 3.97 0.82 10.46
CA SER A 231 4.09 -0.55 9.92
C SER A 231 4.90 -0.63 8.62
N ALA A 232 4.95 0.44 7.85
CA ALA A 232 5.71 0.54 6.61
C ALA A 232 7.10 1.18 6.80
N TYR A 233 7.61 1.33 8.04
CA TYR A 233 8.90 1.99 8.29
C TYR A 233 10.06 1.32 7.57
N PHE A 234 10.06 -0.02 7.48
CA PHE A 234 11.03 -0.73 6.65
C PHE A 234 11.07 -0.18 5.22
N GLU A 235 9.90 0.00 4.59
CA GLU A 235 9.82 0.55 3.24
C GLU A 235 10.36 1.97 3.17
N HIS A 236 10.04 2.82 4.15
CA HIS A 236 10.53 4.21 4.17
C HIS A 236 12.07 4.25 4.21
N ALA A 237 12.66 3.48 5.13
CA ALA A 237 14.11 3.37 5.27
C ALA A 237 14.78 2.76 4.04
N TYR A 238 14.19 1.68 3.50
CA TYR A 238 14.67 1.01 2.31
C TYR A 238 14.70 1.95 1.09
N LEU A 239 13.59 2.65 0.81
CA LEU A 239 13.50 3.56 -0.32
C LEU A 239 14.44 4.75 -0.18
N ALA A 240 14.53 5.37 0.98
CA ALA A 240 15.46 6.47 1.23
C ALA A 240 16.92 6.02 0.98
N GLN A 241 17.29 4.85 1.49
CA GLN A 241 18.62 4.27 1.29
C GLN A 241 18.91 3.95 -0.18
N GLN A 242 17.96 3.34 -0.90
CA GLN A 242 18.13 2.97 -2.30
C GLN A 242 18.21 4.19 -3.24
N MET A 243 17.48 5.25 -2.92
CA MET A 243 17.53 6.54 -3.63
C MET A 243 18.73 7.40 -3.22
N GLY A 244 19.37 7.12 -2.09
CA GLY A 244 20.45 7.95 -1.55
C GLY A 244 19.98 9.32 -1.07
N ILE A 245 18.74 9.41 -0.57
CA ILE A 245 18.15 10.64 0.00
C ILE A 245 17.98 10.52 1.52
N GLU A 246 17.82 11.66 2.18
CA GLU A 246 17.64 11.69 3.63
C GLU A 246 16.25 11.19 4.03
N LEU A 247 16.22 10.29 5.03
CA LEU A 247 15.02 9.88 5.75
C LEU A 247 14.84 10.85 6.92
N VAL A 248 13.73 11.59 6.94
CA VAL A 248 13.49 12.64 7.93
C VAL A 248 12.14 12.44 8.62
N GLU A 249 12.06 12.84 9.88
CA GLU A 249 10.81 13.00 10.63
C GLU A 249 10.42 14.50 10.66
N GLY A 250 9.17 14.83 11.04
CA GLY A 250 8.71 16.22 11.10
C GLY A 250 9.60 17.13 11.96
N ARG A 251 10.17 16.59 13.05
CA ARG A 251 11.09 17.30 13.94
C ARG A 251 12.44 17.68 13.29
N ASP A 252 12.83 17.03 12.22
CA ASP A 252 14.07 17.31 11.48
C ASP A 252 13.88 18.46 10.49
N LEU A 253 12.64 18.80 10.18
CA LEU A 253 12.26 19.86 9.28
C LEU A 253 11.74 21.09 10.03
N PHE A 254 11.86 22.26 9.44
CA PHE A 254 11.26 23.50 9.92
C PHE A 254 11.06 24.50 8.79
N VAL A 255 10.12 25.42 8.99
CA VAL A 255 9.85 26.52 8.06
C VAL A 255 10.51 27.80 8.58
N GLU A 256 11.28 28.44 7.72
CA GLU A 256 11.88 29.76 8.00
C GLU A 256 11.98 30.57 6.71
N ASN A 257 11.57 31.84 6.76
CA ASN A 257 11.60 32.77 5.62
C ASN A 257 10.88 32.23 4.37
N GLY A 258 9.74 31.55 4.58
CA GLY A 258 8.92 30.96 3.52
C GLY A 258 9.62 29.85 2.74
N ARG A 259 10.49 29.10 3.39
CA ARG A 259 11.19 27.92 2.84
C ARG A 259 11.21 26.80 3.87
N VAL A 260 11.27 25.55 3.37
CA VAL A 260 11.47 24.37 4.22
C VAL A 260 12.96 24.11 4.35
N TRP A 261 13.41 23.85 5.55
CA TRP A 261 14.79 23.55 5.89
C TRP A 261 14.88 22.23 6.66
N MET A 262 15.91 21.46 6.39
CA MET A 262 16.29 20.27 7.14
C MET A 262 17.47 20.61 8.07
N ARG A 263 17.41 20.11 9.31
CA ARG A 263 18.53 20.16 10.26
C ARG A 263 19.56 19.12 9.91
N THR A 264 20.81 19.51 9.75
CA THR A 264 21.93 18.58 9.51
C THR A 264 23.07 18.88 10.47
N THR A 265 24.02 17.96 10.59
CA THR A 265 25.24 18.17 11.41
C THR A 265 26.14 19.30 10.88
N ALA A 266 26.00 19.64 9.61
CA ALA A 266 26.74 20.74 8.96
C ALA A 266 25.97 22.08 8.96
N GLY A 267 24.80 22.13 9.62
CA GLY A 267 23.92 23.29 9.66
C GLY A 267 22.55 23.00 9.08
N ARG A 268 21.98 23.94 8.34
CA ARG A 268 20.67 23.79 7.70
C ARG A 268 20.80 23.60 6.19
N GLN A 269 19.97 22.74 5.61
CA GLN A 269 19.88 22.53 4.17
C GLN A 269 18.45 22.80 3.71
N GLN A 270 18.28 23.56 2.62
CA GLN A 270 16.96 23.83 2.07
C GLN A 270 16.41 22.58 1.39
N VAL A 271 15.15 22.24 1.68
CA VAL A 271 14.42 21.14 1.06
C VAL A 271 13.54 21.67 -0.06
N ASP A 272 13.56 21.01 -1.21
CA ASP A 272 12.82 21.36 -2.42
C ASP A 272 11.67 20.43 -2.72
N VAL A 273 11.84 19.13 -2.42
CA VAL A 273 10.84 18.09 -2.67
C VAL A 273 10.74 17.19 -1.45
N ILE A 274 9.53 16.99 -1.00
CA ILE A 274 9.20 16.06 0.10
C ILE A 274 8.41 14.89 -0.48
N TYR A 275 9.03 13.69 -0.47
CA TYR A 275 8.30 12.45 -0.64
C TYR A 275 7.70 12.06 0.70
N ARG A 276 6.41 12.30 0.87
CA ARG A 276 5.73 12.08 2.14
C ARG A 276 5.21 10.65 2.30
N ARG A 277 5.34 10.14 3.53
CA ARG A 277 4.75 8.88 3.99
C ARG A 277 3.84 9.12 5.21
N ILE A 278 3.34 10.34 5.36
CA ILE A 278 2.38 10.76 6.38
C ILE A 278 1.07 11.18 5.68
N ASP A 279 -0.07 10.91 6.33
CA ASP A 279 -1.37 11.37 5.85
C ASP A 279 -1.53 12.90 5.99
N ASP A 280 -2.43 13.46 5.17
CA ASP A 280 -2.68 14.90 5.11
C ASP A 280 -2.97 15.51 6.48
N ASP A 281 -3.78 14.81 7.31
CA ASP A 281 -4.19 15.27 8.64
C ASP A 281 -3.01 15.59 9.57
N PHE A 282 -1.90 14.90 9.40
CA PHE A 282 -0.72 15.03 10.25
C PHE A 282 0.37 15.91 9.65
N LEU A 283 0.21 16.39 8.40
CA LEU A 283 1.29 17.00 7.64
C LEU A 283 1.68 18.40 8.14
N ASP A 284 0.70 19.20 8.57
CA ASP A 284 0.93 20.56 9.10
C ASP A 284 -0.05 20.86 10.24
N PRO A 285 0.43 20.95 11.50
CA PRO A 285 -0.44 21.20 12.65
C PRO A 285 -1.09 22.59 12.64
N LEU A 286 -0.59 23.55 11.85
CA LEU A 286 -1.20 24.88 11.73
C LEU A 286 -2.37 24.89 10.72
N THR A 287 -2.50 23.85 9.91
CA THR A 287 -3.52 23.77 8.86
C THR A 287 -4.54 22.67 9.13
N PHE A 288 -4.08 21.51 9.63
CA PHE A 288 -4.90 20.31 9.84
C PHE A 288 -5.06 20.02 11.35
N ARG A 289 -4.55 18.89 11.81
CA ARG A 289 -4.65 18.49 13.22
C ARG A 289 -3.65 19.27 14.10
N PRO A 290 -4.12 20.13 15.01
CA PRO A 290 -3.24 20.98 15.82
C PRO A 290 -2.39 20.21 16.83
N ASP A 291 -2.77 18.98 17.17
CA ASP A 291 -2.06 18.06 18.07
C ASP A 291 -1.02 17.20 17.34
N SER A 292 -0.85 17.34 16.03
CA SER A 292 0.11 16.53 15.27
C SER A 292 1.55 16.88 15.62
N ALA A 293 2.29 15.88 16.12
CA ALA A 293 3.75 15.94 16.30
C ALA A 293 4.53 15.37 15.11
N LEU A 294 3.84 14.82 14.09
CA LEU A 294 4.46 14.13 12.95
C LEU A 294 4.78 15.05 11.77
N GLY A 295 4.10 16.20 11.72
CA GLY A 295 4.19 17.14 10.60
C GLY A 295 5.16 18.28 10.83
N VAL A 296 5.11 19.23 9.89
CA VAL A 296 6.00 20.41 9.87
C VAL A 296 5.15 21.67 9.94
N PRO A 297 5.19 22.42 11.06
CA PRO A 297 4.39 23.64 11.21
C PRO A 297 4.69 24.67 10.11
N GLY A 298 3.63 25.13 9.41
CA GLY A 298 3.72 26.11 8.34
C GLY A 298 4.11 25.54 6.97
N LEU A 299 4.22 24.23 6.82
CA LEU A 299 4.55 23.58 5.55
C LEU A 299 3.53 23.94 4.47
N MET A 300 2.24 23.95 4.79
CA MET A 300 1.18 24.22 3.82
C MET A 300 1.25 25.63 3.23
N GLU A 301 1.74 26.60 3.96
CA GLU A 301 1.95 27.96 3.43
C GLU A 301 3.10 27.98 2.40
N VAL A 302 4.21 27.28 2.68
CA VAL A 302 5.34 27.15 1.73
C VAL A 302 4.92 26.39 0.48
N TYR A 303 4.11 25.32 0.65
CA TYR A 303 3.54 24.53 -0.44
C TYR A 303 2.60 25.38 -1.31
N ARG A 304 1.69 26.16 -0.71
CA ARG A 304 0.77 27.07 -1.41
C ARG A 304 1.52 28.12 -2.24
N GLN A 305 2.65 28.59 -1.75
CA GLN A 305 3.52 29.53 -2.47
C GLN A 305 4.32 28.87 -3.61
N GLY A 306 4.20 27.55 -3.80
CA GLY A 306 4.94 26.79 -4.82
C GLY A 306 6.45 26.76 -4.58
N ARG A 307 6.90 26.86 -3.32
CA ARG A 307 8.33 26.89 -2.94
C ARG A 307 8.88 25.56 -2.45
N VAL A 308 8.02 24.59 -2.26
CA VAL A 308 8.33 23.19 -1.99
C VAL A 308 7.32 22.32 -2.73
N ALA A 309 7.76 21.17 -3.26
CA ALA A 309 6.88 20.16 -3.83
C ALA A 309 6.62 19.06 -2.79
N VAL A 310 5.42 18.51 -2.81
CA VAL A 310 5.02 17.37 -1.97
C VAL A 310 4.46 16.28 -2.88
N ALA A 311 4.99 15.07 -2.81
CA ALA A 311 4.57 13.89 -3.55
C ALA A 311 4.11 12.77 -2.57
N ASN A 312 2.91 12.15 -2.73
CA ASN A 312 1.83 12.65 -3.59
C ASN A 312 1.27 13.94 -3.00
N ALA A 313 0.66 14.75 -3.86
CA ALA A 313 0.12 16.05 -3.46
C ALA A 313 -0.92 15.91 -2.34
N VAL A 314 -1.02 16.95 -1.52
CA VAL A 314 -2.06 17.05 -0.50
C VAL A 314 -3.43 17.05 -1.17
N GLY A 315 -4.38 16.31 -0.62
CA GLY A 315 -5.72 16.15 -1.17
C GLY A 315 -5.87 15.02 -2.21
N ALA A 316 -4.79 14.34 -2.60
CA ALA A 316 -4.88 13.17 -3.50
C ALA A 316 -5.79 12.06 -2.95
N GLY A 317 -5.98 12.01 -1.63
CA GLY A 317 -6.76 10.99 -0.95
C GLY A 317 -8.24 10.94 -1.30
N VAL A 318 -8.82 12.00 -1.88
CA VAL A 318 -10.21 11.95 -2.34
C VAL A 318 -10.40 10.92 -3.47
N ALA A 319 -9.36 10.63 -4.23
CA ALA A 319 -9.40 9.61 -5.27
C ALA A 319 -9.09 8.19 -4.75
N ASP A 320 -8.60 8.05 -3.49
CA ASP A 320 -8.49 6.76 -2.77
C ASP A 320 -9.85 6.29 -2.21
N ASP A 321 -10.84 7.19 -2.10
CA ASP A 321 -12.15 6.88 -1.53
C ASP A 321 -12.84 5.80 -2.38
N LYS A 322 -13.18 4.66 -1.75
CA LYS A 322 -13.75 3.50 -2.45
C LYS A 322 -15.10 3.78 -3.11
N ALA A 323 -15.82 4.81 -2.66
CA ALA A 323 -17.04 5.23 -3.33
C ALA A 323 -16.73 6.09 -4.58
N VAL A 324 -15.68 6.91 -4.54
CA VAL A 324 -15.17 7.65 -5.72
C VAL A 324 -14.60 6.69 -6.77
N TYR A 325 -13.92 5.63 -6.34
CA TYR A 325 -13.42 4.57 -7.21
C TYR A 325 -14.49 4.00 -8.16
N ALA A 326 -15.75 3.86 -7.69
CA ALA A 326 -16.84 3.33 -8.51
C ALA A 326 -17.10 4.16 -9.79
N TYR A 327 -16.71 5.43 -9.79
CA TYR A 327 -16.90 6.36 -10.91
C TYR A 327 -15.69 6.46 -11.85
N VAL A 328 -14.58 5.75 -11.59
CA VAL A 328 -13.38 5.85 -12.44
C VAL A 328 -13.66 5.46 -13.91
N PRO A 329 -14.48 4.45 -14.23
CA PRO A 329 -14.89 4.20 -15.61
C PRO A 329 -15.54 5.43 -16.28
N ALA A 330 -16.46 6.09 -15.59
CA ALA A 330 -17.10 7.32 -16.09
C ALA A 330 -16.11 8.50 -16.18
N MET A 331 -15.12 8.59 -15.29
CA MET A 331 -14.04 9.59 -15.38
C MET A 331 -13.18 9.38 -16.64
N ILE A 332 -12.88 8.13 -16.99
CA ILE A 332 -12.14 7.79 -18.21
C ILE A 332 -12.92 8.27 -19.44
N GLU A 333 -14.20 7.95 -19.51
CA GLU A 333 -15.06 8.41 -20.61
C GLU A 333 -15.15 9.94 -20.67
N TYR A 334 -15.33 10.58 -19.51
CA TYR A 334 -15.50 12.03 -19.41
C TYR A 334 -14.24 12.82 -19.79
N TYR A 335 -13.09 12.46 -19.24
CA TYR A 335 -11.85 13.24 -19.42
C TYR A 335 -11.05 12.83 -20.65
N LEU A 336 -11.07 11.54 -21.01
CA LEU A 336 -10.26 11.01 -22.10
C LEU A 336 -11.07 10.72 -23.37
N ASN A 337 -12.41 10.70 -23.28
CA ASN A 337 -13.29 10.28 -24.36
C ASN A 337 -12.96 8.87 -24.89
N GLU A 338 -12.61 7.97 -23.97
CA GLU A 338 -12.20 6.59 -24.23
C GLU A 338 -13.06 5.62 -23.43
N LYS A 339 -13.15 4.37 -23.89
CA LYS A 339 -13.75 3.29 -23.07
C LYS A 339 -12.71 2.74 -22.10
N PRO A 340 -13.11 2.35 -20.88
CA PRO A 340 -12.19 1.69 -19.93
C PRO A 340 -11.55 0.43 -20.50
N LEU A 341 -10.22 0.33 -20.40
CA LEU A 341 -9.46 -0.85 -20.82
C LEU A 341 -9.37 -1.90 -19.71
N LEU A 342 -9.41 -1.46 -18.46
CA LEU A 342 -9.52 -2.31 -17.27
C LEU A 342 -10.84 -2.02 -16.56
N ASN A 343 -11.63 -3.06 -16.35
CA ASN A 343 -12.89 -2.96 -15.64
C ASN A 343 -12.68 -2.91 -14.12
N ASN A 344 -13.59 -2.24 -13.43
CA ASN A 344 -13.66 -2.32 -11.97
C ASN A 344 -14.35 -3.62 -11.53
N VAL A 345 -14.04 -4.08 -10.33
CA VAL A 345 -14.95 -4.96 -9.60
C VAL A 345 -16.26 -4.22 -9.39
N GLN A 346 -17.40 -4.89 -9.67
CA GLN A 346 -18.73 -4.33 -9.47
C GLN A 346 -18.84 -3.78 -8.04
N THR A 347 -19.27 -2.53 -7.91
CA THR A 347 -19.31 -1.84 -6.62
C THR A 347 -20.66 -1.19 -6.39
N TYR A 348 -21.28 -1.53 -5.28
CA TYR A 348 -22.54 -0.99 -4.80
C TYR A 348 -22.27 0.08 -3.75
N LEU A 349 -22.87 1.25 -3.91
CA LEU A 349 -22.68 2.39 -3.01
C LEU A 349 -23.74 2.38 -1.92
N GLY A 350 -23.34 2.41 -0.66
CA GLY A 350 -24.31 2.50 0.43
C GLY A 350 -25.12 3.81 0.44
N SER A 351 -24.60 4.87 -0.19
CA SER A 351 -25.31 6.14 -0.36
C SER A 351 -26.46 6.08 -1.38
N ASP A 352 -26.50 5.08 -2.23
CA ASP A 352 -27.59 4.82 -3.17
C ASP A 352 -28.62 3.89 -2.51
N PRO A 353 -29.90 4.28 -2.41
CA PRO A 353 -30.91 3.47 -1.74
C PRO A 353 -31.11 2.06 -2.32
N ASP A 354 -31.09 1.94 -3.66
CA ASP A 354 -31.29 0.64 -4.33
C ASP A 354 -30.08 -0.27 -4.12
N HIS A 355 -28.87 0.30 -4.18
CA HIS A 355 -27.63 -0.41 -3.86
C HIS A 355 -27.60 -0.84 -2.39
N LEU A 356 -28.02 0.01 -1.46
CA LEU A 356 -28.07 -0.33 -0.03
C LEU A 356 -29.02 -1.50 0.25
N GLU A 357 -30.20 -1.50 -0.36
CA GLU A 357 -31.13 -2.63 -0.23
C GLU A 357 -30.55 -3.91 -0.81
N TYR A 358 -29.90 -3.82 -1.98
CA TYR A 358 -29.19 -4.96 -2.58
C TYR A 358 -28.09 -5.50 -1.65
N MET A 359 -27.27 -4.61 -1.07
CA MET A 359 -26.22 -4.99 -0.11
C MET A 359 -26.82 -5.69 1.13
N CYS A 360 -27.94 -5.19 1.66
CA CYS A 360 -28.61 -5.80 2.79
C CYS A 360 -29.14 -7.20 2.47
N ALA A 361 -29.74 -7.38 1.29
CA ALA A 361 -30.30 -8.67 0.87
C ALA A 361 -29.22 -9.71 0.56
N ASN A 362 -28.01 -9.27 0.17
CA ASN A 362 -26.95 -10.15 -0.33
C ASN A 362 -25.67 -10.12 0.52
N ALA A 363 -25.73 -9.61 1.76
CA ALA A 363 -24.56 -9.37 2.60
C ALA A 363 -23.63 -10.60 2.74
N GLN A 364 -24.18 -11.82 2.80
CA GLN A 364 -23.42 -13.07 2.93
C GLN A 364 -22.56 -13.41 1.70
N SER A 365 -22.88 -12.87 0.52
CA SER A 365 -22.14 -13.07 -0.72
C SER A 365 -21.26 -11.88 -1.10
N MET A 366 -21.09 -10.92 -0.19
CA MET A 366 -20.38 -9.66 -0.46
C MET A 366 -19.22 -9.43 0.51
N ALA A 367 -18.25 -8.64 0.04
CA ALA A 367 -17.29 -7.91 0.88
C ALA A 367 -17.82 -6.49 1.05
N ILE A 368 -18.18 -6.12 2.28
CA ILE A 368 -18.65 -4.77 2.61
C ILE A 368 -17.53 -4.02 3.32
N LYS A 369 -17.17 -2.84 2.79
CA LYS A 369 -15.94 -2.11 3.16
C LYS A 369 -16.26 -0.67 3.53
N ALA A 370 -15.58 -0.16 4.55
CA ALA A 370 -15.58 1.28 4.81
C ALA A 370 -14.81 2.03 3.71
N VAL A 371 -15.33 3.17 3.24
CA VAL A 371 -14.80 3.89 2.07
C VAL A 371 -13.43 4.54 2.32
N GLY A 372 -13.18 5.02 3.53
CA GLY A 372 -11.94 5.73 3.90
C GLY A 372 -10.88 4.85 4.56
N GLU A 373 -11.19 3.60 4.89
CA GLU A 373 -10.29 2.72 5.62
C GLU A 373 -9.38 1.93 4.67
N ALA A 374 -8.20 1.53 5.20
CA ALA A 374 -7.22 0.70 4.49
C ALA A 374 -6.84 -0.52 5.33
N GLY A 375 -6.12 -1.49 4.76
CA GLY A 375 -5.59 -2.65 5.50
C GLY A 375 -6.64 -3.68 5.94
N GLY A 376 -7.89 -3.59 5.46
CA GLY A 376 -8.97 -4.54 5.81
C GLY A 376 -9.69 -4.23 7.14
N TYR A 377 -9.44 -3.07 7.75
CA TYR A 377 -10.18 -2.62 8.92
C TYR A 377 -11.59 -2.17 8.51
N GLY A 378 -12.58 -2.40 9.39
CA GLY A 378 -13.98 -2.03 9.12
C GLY A 378 -14.61 -2.75 7.93
N MET A 379 -14.14 -3.98 7.62
CA MET A 379 -14.61 -4.81 6.51
C MET A 379 -15.36 -6.04 7.02
N LEU A 380 -16.47 -6.38 6.35
CA LEU A 380 -17.19 -7.64 6.50
C LEU A 380 -16.95 -8.51 5.27
N ILE A 381 -16.45 -9.72 5.46
CA ILE A 381 -16.46 -10.80 4.45
C ILE A 381 -17.67 -11.67 4.75
N GLY A 382 -18.76 -11.49 4.00
CA GLY A 382 -20.04 -12.13 4.31
C GLY A 382 -20.00 -13.65 4.35
N SER A 383 -19.21 -14.29 3.48
CA SER A 383 -19.05 -15.75 3.47
C SER A 383 -18.30 -16.33 4.69
N ALA A 384 -17.58 -15.50 5.43
CA ALA A 384 -16.85 -15.88 6.63
C ALA A 384 -17.58 -15.48 7.93
N ALA A 385 -18.72 -14.77 7.81
CA ALA A 385 -19.50 -14.25 8.92
C ALA A 385 -20.82 -15.03 9.08
N THR A 386 -21.36 -15.08 10.29
CA THR A 386 -22.69 -15.60 10.56
C THR A 386 -23.77 -14.65 10.03
N SER A 387 -25.01 -15.14 9.90
CA SER A 387 -26.15 -14.31 9.49
C SER A 387 -26.42 -13.18 10.49
N GLU A 388 -26.21 -13.43 11.79
CA GLU A 388 -26.36 -12.45 12.86
C GLU A 388 -25.29 -11.35 12.78
N GLU A 389 -24.04 -11.72 12.52
CA GLU A 389 -22.96 -10.76 12.31
C GLU A 389 -23.18 -9.90 11.07
N CYS A 390 -23.63 -10.50 9.97
CA CYS A 390 -24.02 -9.77 8.77
C CYS A 390 -25.14 -8.77 9.06
N ALA A 391 -26.19 -9.18 9.76
CA ALA A 391 -27.31 -8.31 10.11
C ALA A 391 -26.89 -7.14 11.03
N ALA A 392 -26.04 -7.44 12.03
CA ALA A 392 -25.50 -6.42 12.93
C ALA A 392 -24.63 -5.41 12.17
N PHE A 393 -23.77 -5.89 11.27
CA PHE A 393 -22.94 -5.02 10.43
C PHE A 393 -23.79 -4.14 9.51
N MET A 394 -24.81 -4.71 8.87
CA MET A 394 -25.72 -3.95 8.00
C MET A 394 -26.53 -2.90 8.76
N THR A 395 -26.78 -3.08 10.05
CA THR A 395 -27.36 -2.03 10.90
C THR A 395 -26.42 -0.82 11.01
N THR A 396 -25.11 -1.06 11.15
CA THR A 396 -24.08 0.00 11.15
C THR A 396 -24.00 0.69 9.79
N VAL A 397 -24.07 -0.08 8.69
CA VAL A 397 -24.09 0.47 7.32
C VAL A 397 -25.29 1.37 7.10
N ARG A 398 -26.51 0.96 7.52
CA ARG A 398 -27.73 1.77 7.42
C ARG A 398 -27.67 3.07 8.24
N ALA A 399 -26.94 3.06 9.36
CA ALA A 399 -26.74 4.27 10.18
C ALA A 399 -25.82 5.30 9.50
N ASN A 400 -24.86 4.85 8.68
CA ASN A 400 -23.88 5.71 8.00
C ASN A 400 -23.65 5.25 6.54
N PRO A 401 -24.66 5.26 5.67
CA PRO A 401 -24.62 4.59 4.38
C PRO A 401 -23.54 5.15 3.42
N ARG A 402 -23.27 6.47 3.48
CA ARG A 402 -22.21 7.11 2.69
C ARG A 402 -20.83 6.47 2.93
N ASN A 403 -20.59 5.96 4.12
CA ASN A 403 -19.28 5.48 4.54
C ASN A 403 -18.99 4.03 4.17
N TYR A 404 -19.87 3.38 3.41
CA TYR A 404 -19.72 1.97 3.05
C TYR A 404 -19.98 1.71 1.57
N ILE A 405 -19.26 0.73 1.04
CA ILE A 405 -19.51 0.11 -0.26
C ILE A 405 -19.65 -1.40 -0.10
N GLY A 406 -20.32 -2.04 -1.04
CA GLY A 406 -20.36 -3.50 -1.17
C GLY A 406 -19.80 -3.96 -2.50
N GLN A 407 -19.00 -5.02 -2.49
CA GLN A 407 -18.50 -5.68 -3.69
C GLN A 407 -18.85 -7.18 -3.63
N PRO A 408 -19.34 -7.80 -4.70
CA PRO A 408 -19.50 -9.25 -4.73
C PRO A 408 -18.16 -9.93 -4.42
N LEU A 409 -18.21 -11.08 -3.76
CA LEU A 409 -17.01 -11.89 -3.54
C LEU A 409 -16.58 -12.46 -4.90
N VAL A 410 -15.47 -11.98 -5.41
CA VAL A 410 -14.89 -12.46 -6.66
C VAL A 410 -14.13 -13.77 -6.40
N ALA A 411 -14.29 -14.74 -7.27
CA ALA A 411 -13.51 -15.96 -7.25
C ALA A 411 -12.07 -15.67 -7.72
N LEU A 412 -11.23 -15.20 -6.77
CA LEU A 412 -9.84 -14.85 -7.05
C LEU A 412 -9.08 -15.98 -7.71
N SER A 413 -8.24 -15.67 -8.69
CA SER A 413 -7.33 -16.66 -9.29
C SER A 413 -6.46 -17.35 -8.24
N ARG A 414 -5.98 -18.56 -8.59
CA ARG A 414 -5.07 -19.34 -7.76
C ARG A 414 -3.74 -19.52 -8.45
N HIS A 415 -2.72 -19.68 -7.61
CA HIS A 415 -1.35 -19.89 -8.04
C HIS A 415 -0.68 -20.95 -7.16
N GLY A 416 0.18 -21.77 -7.76
CA GLY A 416 0.98 -22.77 -7.03
C GLY A 416 1.84 -22.12 -5.95
N THR A 417 1.68 -22.58 -4.72
CA THR A 417 2.36 -22.07 -3.54
C THR A 417 3.06 -23.21 -2.82
N PHE A 418 4.31 -23.03 -2.46
CA PHE A 418 5.09 -24.06 -1.78
C PHE A 418 4.87 -24.00 -0.27
N TYR A 419 4.43 -25.12 0.30
CA TYR A 419 4.23 -25.26 1.75
C TYR A 419 5.38 -26.05 2.35
N PRO A 420 6.29 -25.41 3.11
CA PRO A 420 7.49 -26.06 3.64
C PRO A 420 7.21 -27.11 4.71
N ASP A 421 6.06 -27.05 5.39
CA ASP A 421 5.61 -28.05 6.38
C ASP A 421 5.32 -29.41 5.75
N SER A 422 4.66 -29.42 4.58
CA SER A 422 4.34 -30.63 3.84
C SER A 422 5.38 -30.97 2.76
N GLY A 423 6.19 -30.01 2.32
CA GLY A 423 7.09 -30.14 1.17
C GLY A 423 6.34 -30.23 -0.17
N GLN A 424 5.09 -29.77 -0.22
CA GLN A 424 4.23 -29.87 -1.40
C GLN A 424 3.87 -28.51 -1.94
N MET A 425 3.44 -28.47 -3.20
CA MET A 425 2.77 -27.34 -3.81
C MET A 425 1.26 -27.50 -3.71
N GLU A 426 0.59 -26.44 -3.28
CA GLU A 426 -0.87 -26.37 -3.23
C GLU A 426 -1.34 -25.05 -3.84
N PRO A 427 -2.59 -24.97 -4.37
CA PRO A 427 -3.10 -23.73 -4.93
C PRO A 427 -3.50 -22.74 -3.81
N ALA A 428 -3.06 -21.49 -3.93
CA ALA A 428 -3.46 -20.41 -3.05
C ALA A 428 -3.94 -19.20 -3.86
N HIS A 429 -4.89 -18.43 -3.30
CA HIS A 429 -5.39 -17.22 -3.94
C HIS A 429 -4.33 -16.14 -4.00
N VAL A 430 -4.33 -15.37 -5.10
CA VAL A 430 -3.39 -14.28 -5.34
C VAL A 430 -4.09 -13.03 -5.85
N ASP A 431 -3.46 -11.88 -5.58
CA ASP A 431 -3.74 -10.61 -6.24
C ASP A 431 -2.43 -9.96 -6.73
N LEU A 432 -2.51 -8.75 -7.28
CA LEU A 432 -1.36 -8.05 -7.83
C LEU A 432 -1.47 -6.56 -7.55
N ARG A 433 -0.41 -5.96 -7.01
CA ARG A 433 -0.25 -4.50 -6.92
C ARG A 433 0.90 -4.05 -7.82
N PRO A 434 0.63 -3.64 -9.07
CA PRO A 434 1.58 -2.89 -9.89
C PRO A 434 1.90 -1.52 -9.28
N TYR A 435 3.08 -0.97 -9.63
CA TYR A 435 3.51 0.37 -9.23
C TYR A 435 3.68 1.24 -10.46
N ILE A 436 3.05 2.41 -10.40
CA ILE A 436 2.99 3.38 -11.48
C ILE A 436 3.66 4.67 -11.00
N LEU A 437 4.56 5.21 -11.81
CA LEU A 437 5.17 6.52 -11.63
C LEU A 437 4.62 7.47 -12.67
N VAL A 438 4.06 8.59 -12.22
CA VAL A 438 3.36 9.58 -13.06
C VAL A 438 4.10 10.91 -13.00
N GLY A 439 4.79 11.22 -14.06
CA GLY A 439 5.50 12.47 -14.29
C GLY A 439 5.10 13.09 -15.61
N LYS A 440 6.09 13.60 -16.39
CA LYS A 440 5.86 14.01 -17.79
C LYS A 440 5.39 12.85 -18.64
N GLU A 441 5.83 11.65 -18.29
CA GLU A 441 5.41 10.38 -18.87
C GLU A 441 4.91 9.47 -17.74
N VAL A 442 4.11 8.47 -18.11
CA VAL A 442 3.65 7.42 -17.20
C VAL A 442 4.60 6.24 -17.35
N THR A 443 5.23 5.83 -16.26
CA THR A 443 6.10 4.66 -16.23
C THR A 443 5.49 3.58 -15.35
N ILE A 444 5.23 2.41 -15.91
CA ILE A 444 4.75 1.25 -15.18
C ILE A 444 5.89 0.25 -15.02
N ILE A 445 6.17 -0.13 -13.79
CA ILE A 445 7.25 -1.07 -13.50
C ILE A 445 6.83 -2.47 -13.95
N PRO A 446 7.63 -3.19 -14.75
CA PRO A 446 7.26 -4.49 -15.28
C PRO A 446 7.33 -5.57 -14.19
N GLY A 447 6.34 -5.54 -13.31
CA GLY A 447 6.22 -6.34 -12.11
C GLY A 447 5.17 -5.77 -11.15
N GLY A 448 5.20 -6.25 -9.93
CA GLY A 448 4.30 -5.79 -8.88
C GLY A 448 4.47 -6.63 -7.63
N LEU A 449 3.83 -6.23 -6.55
CA LEU A 449 3.71 -7.08 -5.39
C LEU A 449 2.56 -8.06 -5.61
N THR A 450 2.85 -9.33 -5.90
CA THR A 450 1.86 -10.40 -5.80
C THR A 450 1.68 -10.75 -4.33
N ARG A 451 0.46 -10.54 -3.79
CA ARG A 451 0.10 -11.02 -2.46
C ARG A 451 -0.51 -12.41 -2.59
N VAL A 452 -0.31 -13.27 -1.60
CA VAL A 452 -0.76 -14.65 -1.62
C VAL A 452 -1.37 -15.04 -0.27
N ALA A 453 -2.51 -15.75 -0.30
CA ALA A 453 -3.16 -16.28 0.89
C ALA A 453 -2.42 -17.54 1.38
N LEU A 454 -1.46 -17.39 2.31
CA LEU A 454 -0.64 -18.50 2.80
C LEU A 454 -1.40 -19.43 3.76
N THR A 455 -2.47 -18.96 4.39
CA THR A 455 -3.35 -19.83 5.18
C THR A 455 -4.20 -20.66 4.25
N ARG A 456 -4.11 -22.00 4.37
CA ARG A 456 -4.85 -22.93 3.50
C ARG A 456 -6.35 -22.65 3.55
N GLY A 457 -6.98 -22.53 2.38
CA GLY A 457 -8.40 -22.25 2.23
C GLY A 457 -8.82 -20.79 2.47
N SER A 458 -7.90 -19.89 2.82
CA SER A 458 -8.18 -18.47 2.99
C SER A 458 -8.33 -17.76 1.65
N LEU A 459 -9.28 -16.81 1.60
CA LEU A 459 -9.42 -15.83 0.51
C LEU A 459 -8.64 -14.54 0.79
N VAL A 460 -8.09 -14.39 2.01
CA VAL A 460 -7.45 -13.16 2.45
C VAL A 460 -5.98 -13.17 2.05
N VAL A 461 -5.63 -12.33 1.08
CA VAL A 461 -4.27 -12.16 0.56
C VAL A 461 -3.48 -11.07 1.28
N ASN A 462 -4.16 -10.22 2.07
CA ASN A 462 -3.54 -9.06 2.71
C ASN A 462 -2.50 -9.46 3.77
N SER A 463 -1.31 -8.91 3.66
CA SER A 463 -0.19 -9.20 4.58
C SER A 463 -0.48 -8.85 6.04
N SER A 464 -1.30 -7.81 6.30
CA SER A 464 -1.73 -7.44 7.66
C SER A 464 -2.60 -8.52 8.34
N GLN A 465 -3.14 -9.47 7.57
CA GLN A 465 -4.00 -10.55 8.05
C GLN A 465 -3.41 -11.94 7.79
N GLY A 466 -2.08 -12.05 7.67
CA GLY A 466 -1.39 -13.32 7.50
C GLY A 466 -1.12 -13.75 6.06
N GLY A 467 -1.38 -12.88 5.08
CA GLY A 467 -0.96 -13.10 3.69
C GLY A 467 0.56 -12.93 3.53
N GLY A 468 1.11 -13.57 2.52
CA GLY A 468 2.51 -13.41 2.10
C GLY A 468 2.65 -12.78 0.73
N SER A 469 3.83 -12.95 0.15
CA SER A 469 4.14 -12.43 -1.18
C SER A 469 4.86 -13.44 -2.07
N LYS A 470 4.88 -13.13 -3.37
CA LYS A 470 5.65 -13.83 -4.39
C LYS A 470 6.40 -12.81 -5.26
N ASP A 471 7.50 -13.23 -5.86
CA ASP A 471 8.13 -12.43 -6.92
C ASP A 471 7.26 -12.46 -8.19
N THR A 472 7.01 -11.31 -8.77
CA THR A 472 6.22 -11.18 -10.00
C THR A 472 7.16 -11.00 -11.19
N TRP A 473 7.09 -11.93 -12.14
CA TRP A 473 7.91 -11.92 -13.35
C TRP A 473 7.08 -11.51 -14.55
N VAL A 474 7.39 -10.39 -15.13
CA VAL A 474 6.88 -10.01 -16.45
C VAL A 474 7.91 -10.42 -17.49
N LEU A 475 7.49 -11.17 -18.48
CA LEU A 475 8.38 -11.66 -19.52
C LEU A 475 8.54 -10.64 -20.66
N GLU A 476 9.66 -10.74 -21.40
CA GLU A 476 9.89 -9.98 -22.64
C GLU A 476 9.03 -10.50 -23.79
N GLY A 477 8.61 -11.79 -23.75
CA GLY A 477 7.76 -12.48 -24.71
C GLY A 477 6.62 -13.24 -24.03
N ASP A 478 5.80 -13.93 -24.82
CA ASP A 478 4.65 -14.69 -24.32
C ASP A 478 5.01 -16.08 -23.77
N ALA A 479 6.14 -16.60 -24.19
CA ALA A 479 6.72 -17.81 -23.62
C ALA A 479 8.25 -17.67 -23.59
N PRO A 480 8.91 -18.15 -22.54
CA PRO A 480 10.37 -18.17 -22.52
C PRO A 480 10.89 -19.13 -23.58
N PRO A 481 12.04 -18.83 -24.22
CA PRO A 481 12.72 -19.80 -25.05
C PRO A 481 13.08 -20.99 -24.18
N VAL A 482 12.71 -22.21 -24.64
CA VAL A 482 13.07 -23.44 -23.95
C VAL A 482 14.57 -23.71 -24.19
N ALA A 483 15.42 -23.03 -23.40
CA ALA A 483 16.85 -23.32 -23.37
C ALA A 483 17.14 -24.47 -22.39
N PRO A 484 18.08 -25.38 -22.68
CA PRO A 484 18.52 -26.38 -21.73
C PRO A 484 19.15 -25.66 -20.52
N VAL A 485 18.48 -25.74 -19.39
CA VAL A 485 18.97 -25.11 -18.14
C VAL A 485 20.14 -25.94 -17.62
N ASN A 486 21.31 -25.31 -17.49
CA ASN A 486 22.48 -25.92 -16.90
C ASN A 486 22.20 -26.36 -15.45
N GLN A 487 22.74 -27.52 -15.07
CA GLN A 487 22.56 -28.05 -13.70
C GLN A 487 23.08 -27.06 -12.67
N PRO A 488 22.29 -26.69 -11.64
CA PRO A 488 22.80 -25.90 -10.54
C PRO A 488 23.74 -26.76 -9.70
N GLY A 489 25.02 -26.64 -9.93
CA GLY A 489 26.02 -27.11 -8.98
C GLY A 489 25.87 -26.28 -7.70
N ALA A 490 25.74 -26.96 -6.55
CA ALA A 490 25.75 -26.25 -5.27
C ALA A 490 27.04 -25.45 -5.15
N SER A 491 26.93 -24.10 -5.03
CA SER A 491 28.09 -23.25 -4.85
C SER A 491 28.79 -23.56 -3.51
N LYS A 492 30.08 -23.22 -3.38
CA LYS A 492 30.77 -23.37 -2.07
C LYS A 492 30.05 -22.59 -0.96
N GLU A 493 29.38 -21.48 -1.31
CA GLU A 493 28.60 -20.66 -0.39
C GLU A 493 27.28 -21.34 0.01
N ASP A 494 26.64 -22.09 -0.90
CA ASP A 494 25.44 -22.88 -0.62
C ASP A 494 25.73 -24.02 0.37
N LYS A 495 26.92 -24.65 0.29
CA LYS A 495 27.34 -25.69 1.24
C LYS A 495 27.60 -25.12 2.63
N ALA A 496 28.30 -23.99 2.72
CA ALA A 496 28.58 -23.31 3.99
C ALA A 496 27.28 -22.84 4.68
N ALA A 497 26.34 -22.28 3.91
CA ALA A 497 25.02 -21.89 4.44
C ALA A 497 24.19 -23.09 4.89
N SER A 498 24.24 -24.23 4.19
CA SER A 498 23.59 -25.49 4.58
C SER A 498 24.12 -26.05 5.89
N GLU A 499 25.45 -26.03 6.08
CA GLU A 499 26.08 -26.45 7.32
C GLU A 499 25.72 -25.54 8.50
N ALA A 500 25.62 -24.21 8.27
CA ALA A 500 25.20 -23.27 9.30
C ALA A 500 23.74 -23.52 9.72
N ILE A 501 22.83 -23.77 8.76
CA ILE A 501 21.42 -24.11 9.04
C ILE A 501 21.29 -25.46 9.76
N ALA A 502 22.07 -26.47 9.38
CA ALA A 502 22.06 -27.76 10.05
C ALA A 502 22.50 -27.64 11.53
N LYS A 503 23.50 -26.80 11.81
CA LYS A 503 23.97 -26.51 13.16
C LYS A 503 22.94 -25.78 14.03
N VAL A 504 22.22 -24.79 13.44
CA VAL A 504 21.13 -24.08 14.14
C VAL A 504 19.97 -25.03 14.48
N ARG A 505 19.59 -25.94 13.54
CA ARG A 505 18.55 -26.96 13.80
C ARG A 505 18.95 -27.99 14.85
N ALA A 506 20.25 -28.23 15.00
CA ALA A 506 20.76 -29.14 16.05
C ALA A 506 20.82 -28.53 17.46
N GLY A 507 20.31 -27.29 17.65
CA GLY A 507 20.22 -26.64 18.95
C GLY A 507 21.55 -26.13 19.51
N LEU A 508 22.54 -25.88 18.63
CA LEU A 508 23.79 -25.24 19.01
C LEU A 508 23.60 -23.76 19.28
N SER A 509 24.27 -23.20 20.30
CA SER A 509 24.11 -21.81 20.69
C SER A 509 24.60 -20.83 19.60
N GLU A 510 24.07 -19.58 19.60
CA GLU A 510 24.51 -18.54 18.66
C GLU A 510 26.04 -18.28 18.72
N GLN A 511 26.68 -18.55 19.84
CA GLN A 511 28.13 -18.41 20.01
C GLN A 511 28.92 -19.42 19.18
N ASP A 512 28.41 -20.65 18.98
CA ASP A 512 29.07 -21.69 18.20
C ASP A 512 28.97 -21.42 16.68
N VAL A 513 27.92 -20.70 16.23
CA VAL A 513 27.74 -20.31 14.83
C VAL A 513 28.69 -19.16 14.42
N GLN A 514 29.03 -18.27 15.36
CA GLN A 514 29.94 -17.14 15.11
C GLN A 514 31.42 -17.59 14.97
N ALA A 515 31.76 -18.81 15.34
CA ALA A 515 33.12 -19.32 15.30
C ALA A 515 33.60 -19.83 13.92
N THR A 516 32.71 -19.88 12.91
CA THR A 516 33.08 -20.33 11.54
C THR A 516 33.67 -19.20 10.69
N PRO A 517 34.74 -19.45 9.93
CA PRO A 517 35.39 -18.41 9.10
C PRO A 517 34.49 -17.73 8.08
N ALA A 518 33.48 -18.44 7.56
CA ALA A 518 32.52 -17.90 6.59
C ALA A 518 31.53 -16.91 7.24
N ALA A 519 31.09 -17.15 8.47
CA ALA A 519 30.22 -16.24 9.23
C ALA A 519 30.97 -14.96 9.62
N ARG A 520 32.27 -15.06 9.97
CA ARG A 520 33.13 -13.89 10.26
C ARG A 520 33.31 -12.97 9.05
N ALA A 521 33.39 -13.48 7.83
CA ALA A 521 33.54 -12.67 6.63
C ALA A 521 32.28 -11.86 6.27
N VAL A 522 31.10 -12.36 6.62
CA VAL A 522 29.84 -11.66 6.40
C VAL A 522 29.59 -10.62 7.49
N ILE A 523 29.87 -10.96 8.74
CA ILE A 523 29.68 -10.05 9.90
C ILE A 523 30.72 -8.92 9.89
N SER A 524 31.99 -9.18 9.51
CA SER A 524 33.04 -8.15 9.47
C SER A 524 32.80 -7.07 8.41
N LYS A 525 32.21 -7.41 7.28
CA LYS A 525 31.83 -6.42 6.25
C LYS A 525 30.66 -5.54 6.66
N THR A 526 29.75 -6.04 7.50
CA THR A 526 28.59 -5.28 7.99
C THR A 526 28.98 -4.45 9.21
N GLN A 527 29.82 -4.96 10.11
CA GLN A 527 30.28 -4.24 11.30
C GLN A 527 31.32 -3.15 10.97
N ALA A 528 32.18 -3.33 9.96
CA ALA A 528 33.13 -2.32 9.53
C ALA A 528 32.46 -1.06 8.91
N ARG A 529 31.23 -1.19 8.42
CA ARG A 529 30.43 -0.03 7.97
C ARG A 529 29.69 0.68 9.11
N ASN A 530 29.40 0.00 10.23
CA ASN A 530 28.70 0.56 11.37
C ASN A 530 29.61 1.06 12.51
N ALA A 531 30.88 0.62 12.57
CA ALA A 531 31.83 0.94 13.65
C ALA A 531 32.53 2.31 13.50
N VAL A 532 32.32 3.04 12.43
CA VAL A 532 32.92 4.39 12.26
C VAL A 532 32.11 5.49 12.99
N ARG A 533 31.02 5.18 13.66
CA ARG A 533 30.12 6.21 14.21
C ARG A 533 29.72 6.13 15.69
N ILE A 534 30.41 5.35 16.53
CA ILE A 534 30.17 5.38 17.99
C ILE A 534 31.50 5.40 18.75
N ASN A 535 32.08 6.58 18.86
CA ASN A 535 32.93 6.95 20.00
C ASN A 535 32.92 8.46 20.15
N SER A 536 32.07 8.98 21.01
CA SER A 536 32.32 10.07 21.96
C SER A 536 30.99 10.60 22.55
N SER A 537 30.98 10.53 23.82
CA SER A 537 30.28 11.31 24.85
C SER A 537 29.30 10.54 25.71
N SER A 538 29.81 10.25 26.90
CA SER A 538 29.07 9.88 28.10
C SER A 538 28.26 11.06 28.61
N THR A 539 26.94 10.92 28.72
CA THR A 539 26.10 11.58 29.76
C THR A 539 24.84 10.74 29.98
N LYS A 540 24.48 10.59 31.25
CA LYS A 540 23.41 9.75 31.76
C LYS A 540 22.03 10.19 31.24
N PRO A 541 21.07 9.26 31.02
CA PRO A 541 19.70 9.60 30.60
C PRO A 541 18.83 10.00 31.78
N SER A 542 18.11 11.09 31.65
CA SER A 542 16.94 11.46 32.43
C SER A 542 15.69 10.77 31.86
N ALA A 543 14.77 10.41 32.75
CA ALA A 543 13.64 9.51 32.62
C ALA A 543 12.53 9.88 31.59
N PRO A 544 11.52 9.00 31.34
CA PRO A 544 10.93 8.78 30.02
C PRO A 544 9.71 9.65 29.75
N LEU A 545 9.71 10.30 28.57
CA LEU A 545 8.56 10.97 27.96
C LEU A 545 7.89 10.10 26.85
N GLN A 546 8.19 8.78 26.83
CA GLN A 546 7.84 7.94 25.68
C GLN A 546 6.51 7.18 25.76
N GLU A 547 5.87 7.08 26.93
CA GLU A 547 4.60 6.32 27.04
C GLU A 547 3.39 7.04 26.48
N THR A 548 3.38 8.36 26.46
CA THR A 548 2.23 9.16 25.99
C THR A 548 2.08 9.12 24.47
N GLN A 549 3.16 9.03 23.70
CA GLN A 549 3.11 9.04 22.23
C GLN A 549 2.70 7.70 21.62
N VAL A 550 2.95 6.60 22.29
CA VAL A 550 2.50 5.26 21.85
C VAL A 550 0.99 5.12 22.03
N GLN A 551 0.42 5.73 23.06
CA GLN A 551 -1.03 5.78 23.29
C GLN A 551 -1.75 6.65 22.25
N GLU A 552 -1.19 7.78 21.84
CA GLU A 552 -1.81 8.67 20.84
C GLU A 552 -1.92 8.01 19.44
N VAL A 553 -0.93 7.23 19.01
CA VAL A 553 -1.01 6.47 17.74
C VAL A 553 -2.00 5.31 17.84
N GLN A 554 -2.20 4.74 19.04
CA GLN A 554 -3.18 3.68 19.30
C GLN A 554 -4.59 4.22 19.52
N GLU A 555 -4.75 5.42 20.09
CA GLU A 555 -6.06 6.05 20.32
C GLU A 555 -6.64 6.69 19.04
N ALA A 556 -5.82 7.17 18.10
CA ALA A 556 -6.28 7.63 16.79
C ALA A 556 -6.99 6.53 15.97
N GLY A 557 -6.74 5.25 16.29
CA GLY A 557 -7.45 4.10 15.75
C GLY A 557 -8.67 3.64 16.56
N ARG A 558 -8.92 4.22 17.75
CA ARG A 558 -9.95 3.72 18.68
C ARG A 558 -11.13 4.68 18.92
N THR A 559 -11.10 5.93 18.49
CA THR A 559 -12.18 6.91 18.73
C THR A 559 -13.22 6.95 17.62
N ALA A 560 -13.89 5.84 17.39
CA ALA A 560 -15.22 5.82 16.82
C ALA A 560 -16.08 4.80 17.57
N LYS A 561 -16.34 5.06 18.87
CA LYS A 561 -17.48 4.44 19.56
C LYS A 561 -18.67 5.41 19.47
N PRO A 562 -19.87 4.93 19.13
CA PRO A 562 -21.05 5.78 19.10
C PRO A 562 -21.40 6.23 20.52
N GLU A 563 -21.57 7.52 20.72
CA GLU A 563 -22.17 8.08 21.92
C GLU A 563 -23.60 7.59 22.04
N GLN A 564 -23.91 6.95 23.17
CA GLN A 564 -25.29 6.66 23.56
C GLN A 564 -26.03 7.96 23.93
N PRO A 565 -27.30 8.15 23.58
CA PRO A 565 -28.03 9.35 23.93
C PRO A 565 -28.33 9.39 25.44
N ALA A 566 -27.93 10.51 26.07
CA ALA A 566 -28.16 10.79 27.48
C ALA A 566 -29.67 10.87 27.78
N GLU A 567 -30.14 10.07 28.73
CA GLU A 567 -31.47 10.14 29.33
C GLU A 567 -31.72 11.53 29.93
N ARG A 568 -32.77 12.19 29.47
CA ARG A 568 -33.34 13.38 30.11
C ARG A 568 -34.01 12.99 31.40
N ARG A 569 -33.40 13.30 32.54
CA ARG A 569 -34.12 13.34 33.84
C ARG A 569 -34.99 14.59 33.90
N ALA A 570 -36.29 14.35 34.07
CA ALA A 570 -37.27 15.36 34.38
C ALA A 570 -37.06 15.92 35.81
N ILE A 571 -37.07 17.23 35.96
CA ILE A 571 -37.30 17.90 37.24
C ILE A 571 -38.53 18.80 37.07
N SER A 572 -39.51 18.54 37.94
CA SER A 572 -40.83 19.15 37.98
C SER A 572 -40.83 20.48 38.75
N SER A 573 -41.73 21.35 38.29
CA SER A 573 -42.53 22.36 39.00
C SER A 573 -41.91 23.49 39.77
N ALA A 574 -42.24 24.74 39.39
CA ALA A 574 -43.07 25.64 40.19
C ALA A 574 -43.47 26.92 39.42
N LYS A 575 -44.76 27.23 39.58
CA LYS A 575 -45.51 28.36 39.05
C LYS A 575 -44.94 29.74 39.43
N THR A 576 -45.07 30.75 38.57
CA THR A 576 -45.88 31.96 38.76
C THR A 576 -45.81 32.88 37.54
N SER A 577 -46.97 33.27 37.01
CA SER A 577 -47.26 34.41 36.14
C SER A 577 -47.67 35.61 37.04
N PRO A 578 -47.94 36.88 36.61
CA PRO A 578 -48.15 37.39 35.24
C PRO A 578 -47.56 38.81 34.99
N GLY A 579 -47.63 39.30 33.75
CA GLY A 579 -47.49 40.74 33.48
C GLY A 579 -47.22 41.08 32.00
N ARG A 580 -48.32 41.33 31.26
CA ARG A 580 -48.33 42.15 30.04
C ARG A 580 -48.61 43.62 30.48
N PRO A 581 -48.30 44.72 29.72
CA PRO A 581 -48.77 44.92 28.32
C PRO A 581 -47.90 45.82 27.40
N SER A 582 -48.35 45.83 26.17
CA SER A 582 -48.53 46.90 25.16
C SER A 582 -47.43 47.30 24.22
N ARG A 583 -47.79 47.08 22.95
CA ARG A 583 -47.35 47.75 21.71
C ARG A 583 -47.64 49.26 21.73
N PRO A 584 -46.99 50.08 20.88
CA PRO A 584 -47.51 50.23 19.51
C PRO A 584 -46.45 50.44 18.39
N ALA A 585 -46.89 50.13 17.16
CA ALA A 585 -46.40 50.63 15.91
C ALA A 585 -47.21 51.88 15.50
N PRO A 586 -47.06 52.53 14.31
CA PRO A 586 -46.00 52.68 13.33
C PRO A 586 -45.83 54.15 12.86
N ALA A 587 -44.87 54.51 11.99
CA ALA A 587 -45.04 55.56 11.02
C ALA A 587 -44.04 55.55 9.85
N ARG A 588 -44.59 55.81 8.71
CA ARG A 588 -44.09 55.87 7.32
C ARG A 588 -43.40 57.22 7.01
N LYS A 589 -42.82 57.16 5.81
CA LYS A 589 -42.42 58.25 4.84
C LYS A 589 -40.97 58.71 4.98
N GLY A 590 -40.21 58.91 3.93
CA GLY A 590 -40.40 58.96 2.49
C GLY A 590 -39.26 59.79 1.94
N GLY A 591 -38.80 59.43 0.72
CA GLY A 591 -38.41 60.33 -0.33
C GLY A 591 -37.00 60.97 -0.32
N LYS A 592 -36.14 60.58 -1.08
CA LYS A 592 -35.69 61.11 -2.41
C LYS A 592 -34.60 60.19 -2.93
#